data_03fa4553cc918ace925a88f210e1df0c
#
_entry.id   03fa4553cc918ace925a88f210e1df0c
#
_cell.length_a   1.000
_cell.length_b   1.000
_cell.length_c   1.000
_cell.angle_alpha   90.00
_cell.angle_beta   90.00
_cell.angle_gamma   90.00
#
_symmetry.space_group_name_H-M   'P 1'
#
loop_
_entity.id
_entity.type
_entity.pdbx_description
1 polymer ?
#
loop_
_entity_poly.entity_id
_entity_poly.type
_entity_poly.pdbx_seq_one_letter_code
_entity_poly.pdbx_strand_id
1 'polypeptide(L)'
;MQPYELIPATVIVVANISKDRASRALDWTGEHVVTTVHTARRRYDMALLRFQARLESPKADRIFPWAVALCLWLVLAILAVARSKDLGLGSTLGFHLQALHLMESGVSPDVSELGINIFAQHAAFIFFPIALLTKIFPPTETLLVVQAFAIAIAVVPLWRIGRESANLRVGACSAITLAYALHPSVQNLNLAGFHPEVFALPALLAAYLQGQKERWWAVAIFLLIVLSSRSDLGLAVAALGVVFILEEKQRKGVLMAAIGLSWFLVMAFVVQPAIGNGEYPHLKSFASYGAGSFGVLFGLISDPFSVLGDLFERESFEKVLLLVAPVLFLPLVRMRYLSPVLPLLGFYLIAEAAADNLYNPQQDVALLTFVFIAALYALARIGQAGVKRILVDKRVLAVLALTAIVFFVRDAASSPYEEPWEWGKRDVSDVARLDAVENIEIYDRVLAHPSIFNLVAERETIKLLPDDDYYLPSLDLVVGIDIVVFDSNDLEWEQNDIETFGRGLQTLGFKEEFDRAGIQVYSRHP
;
A
#
# COMPACT_ATOMS: atom_id res chain seq x y z
N MET A 1 -36.69 -31.55 -81.84
CA MET A 1 -37.87 -30.87 -81.29
C MET A 1 -37.99 -31.26 -79.81
N GLN A 2 -37.53 -30.40 -78.86
CA GLN A 2 -37.73 -30.54 -77.43
C GLN A 2 -38.72 -29.45 -77.00
N PRO A 3 -39.70 -29.75 -76.12
CA PRO A 3 -40.65 -28.74 -75.64
C PRO A 3 -40.03 -27.93 -74.51
N TYR A 4 -40.17 -26.62 -74.63
CA TYR A 4 -39.88 -25.68 -73.54
C TYR A 4 -41.02 -25.77 -72.49
N GLU A 5 -40.67 -26.19 -71.26
CA GLU A 5 -41.57 -26.08 -70.12
C GLU A 5 -41.68 -24.62 -69.69
N LEU A 6 -42.85 -24.05 -69.75
CA LEU A 6 -43.20 -22.75 -69.23
C LEU A 6 -43.31 -22.85 -67.69
N ILE A 7 -42.36 -22.28 -66.98
CA ILE A 7 -42.47 -22.07 -65.52
C ILE A 7 -43.62 -21.03 -65.30
N PRO A 8 -44.67 -21.35 -64.55
CA PRO A 8 -45.80 -20.44 -64.39
C PRO A 8 -45.37 -19.17 -63.68
N ALA A 9 -45.69 -18.02 -64.26
CA ALA A 9 -45.42 -16.66 -63.75
C ALA A 9 -45.90 -16.43 -62.29
N THR A 10 -46.82 -17.24 -61.82
CA THR A 10 -47.34 -17.20 -60.44
C THR A 10 -46.28 -17.56 -59.36
N VAL A 11 -45.32 -18.45 -59.63
CA VAL A 11 -44.32 -18.83 -58.69
C VAL A 11 -43.27 -17.71 -58.49
N ILE A 12 -42.94 -16.98 -59.56
CA ILE A 12 -42.01 -15.84 -59.51
C ILE A 12 -42.60 -14.67 -58.70
N VAL A 13 -43.89 -14.41 -58.80
CA VAL A 13 -44.61 -13.34 -58.10
C VAL A 13 -44.66 -13.66 -56.57
N VAL A 14 -44.97 -14.91 -56.20
CA VAL A 14 -45.01 -15.32 -54.79
C VAL A 14 -43.63 -15.30 -54.14
N ALA A 15 -42.56 -15.71 -54.87
CA ALA A 15 -41.19 -15.66 -54.37
C ALA A 15 -40.70 -14.20 -54.19
N ASN A 16 -41.07 -13.27 -55.06
CA ASN A 16 -40.72 -11.86 -54.90
C ASN A 16 -41.50 -11.17 -53.76
N ILE A 17 -42.79 -11.52 -53.56
CA ILE A 17 -43.59 -10.99 -52.43
C ILE A 17 -43.03 -11.50 -51.08
N SER A 18 -42.54 -12.72 -51.01
CA SER A 18 -41.93 -13.27 -49.80
C SER A 18 -40.57 -12.64 -49.48
N LYS A 19 -39.72 -12.40 -50.49
CA LYS A 19 -38.47 -11.67 -50.34
C LYS A 19 -38.67 -10.23 -49.89
N ASP A 20 -39.64 -9.55 -50.47
CA ASP A 20 -39.97 -8.15 -50.13
C ASP A 20 -40.61 -8.01 -48.73
N ARG A 21 -41.31 -9.02 -48.23
CA ARG A 21 -41.78 -9.08 -46.83
C ARG A 21 -40.65 -9.41 -45.86
N ALA A 22 -39.74 -10.28 -46.21
CA ALA A 22 -38.58 -10.65 -45.40
C ALA A 22 -37.58 -9.48 -45.29
N SER A 23 -37.31 -8.77 -46.39
CA SER A 23 -36.44 -7.58 -46.36
C SER A 23 -37.05 -6.45 -45.53
N ARG A 24 -38.36 -6.16 -45.71
CA ARG A 24 -39.06 -5.16 -44.88
C ARG A 24 -39.12 -5.54 -43.40
N ALA A 25 -39.21 -6.82 -43.03
CA ALA A 25 -39.15 -7.29 -41.65
C ALA A 25 -37.75 -7.17 -41.08
N LEU A 26 -36.71 -7.44 -41.86
CA LEU A 26 -35.30 -7.26 -41.46
C LEU A 26 -34.94 -5.78 -41.30
N ASP A 27 -35.38 -4.90 -42.20
CA ASP A 27 -35.17 -3.46 -42.09
C ASP A 27 -35.93 -2.89 -40.88
N TRP A 28 -37.16 -3.33 -40.63
CA TRP A 28 -37.95 -2.92 -39.46
C TRP A 28 -37.33 -3.37 -38.14
N THR A 29 -36.80 -4.61 -38.07
CA THR A 29 -36.07 -5.09 -36.86
C THR A 29 -34.76 -4.36 -36.69
N GLY A 30 -34.02 -4.10 -37.78
CA GLY A 30 -32.78 -3.32 -37.75
C GLY A 30 -32.99 -1.90 -37.24
N GLU A 31 -33.95 -1.17 -37.76
CA GLU A 31 -34.29 0.18 -37.30
C GLU A 31 -34.79 0.22 -35.85
N HIS A 32 -35.56 -0.79 -35.41
CA HIS A 32 -36.00 -0.87 -34.00
C HIS A 32 -34.87 -1.18 -33.03
N VAL A 33 -33.95 -2.05 -33.40
CA VAL A 33 -32.75 -2.35 -32.59
C VAL A 33 -31.85 -1.11 -32.49
N VAL A 34 -31.58 -0.43 -33.59
CA VAL A 34 -30.78 0.79 -33.62
C VAL A 34 -31.42 1.91 -32.79
N THR A 35 -32.75 2.12 -32.96
CA THR A 35 -33.49 3.12 -32.16
C THR A 35 -33.53 2.78 -30.67
N THR A 36 -33.67 1.50 -30.33
CA THR A 36 -33.67 1.03 -28.93
C THR A 36 -32.29 1.22 -28.30
N VAL A 37 -31.23 0.90 -29.02
CA VAL A 37 -29.82 1.12 -28.55
C VAL A 37 -29.56 2.61 -28.41
N HIS A 38 -29.97 3.46 -29.36
CA HIS A 38 -29.79 4.91 -29.24
C HIS A 38 -30.60 5.51 -28.09
N THR A 39 -31.84 5.05 -27.88
CA THR A 39 -32.65 5.52 -26.74
C THR A 39 -32.12 5.04 -25.40
N ALA A 40 -31.65 3.81 -25.30
CA ALA A 40 -30.98 3.29 -24.09
C ALA A 40 -29.71 4.07 -23.79
N ARG A 41 -28.85 4.31 -24.78
CA ARG A 41 -27.64 5.12 -24.64
C ARG A 41 -27.98 6.56 -24.22
N ARG A 42 -28.98 7.19 -24.83
CA ARG A 42 -29.41 8.54 -24.45
C ARG A 42 -29.97 8.61 -23.02
N ARG A 43 -30.73 7.59 -22.59
CA ARG A 43 -31.20 7.48 -21.20
C ARG A 43 -30.03 7.32 -20.21
N TYR A 44 -29.05 6.50 -20.55
CA TYR A 44 -27.85 6.33 -19.76
C TYR A 44 -27.04 7.63 -19.67
N ASP A 45 -26.77 8.30 -20.78
CA ASP A 45 -26.06 9.59 -20.82
C ASP A 45 -26.80 10.66 -19.99
N MET A 46 -28.15 10.72 -20.09
CA MET A 46 -28.95 11.64 -19.28
C MET A 46 -28.96 11.30 -17.78
N ALA A 47 -28.96 10.03 -17.43
CA ALA A 47 -28.85 9.60 -16.03
C ALA A 47 -27.48 9.97 -15.45
N LEU A 48 -26.41 9.74 -16.20
CA LEU A 48 -25.05 10.11 -15.85
C LEU A 48 -24.91 11.63 -15.66
N LEU A 49 -25.44 12.42 -16.60
CA LEU A 49 -25.42 13.88 -16.49
C LEU A 49 -26.22 14.38 -15.28
N ARG A 50 -27.37 13.79 -14.99
CA ARG A 50 -28.16 14.12 -13.78
C ARG A 50 -27.41 13.76 -12.49
N PHE A 51 -26.75 12.62 -12.47
CA PHE A 51 -25.93 12.20 -11.35
C PHE A 51 -24.76 13.15 -11.14
N GLN A 52 -24.02 13.47 -12.21
CA GLN A 52 -22.92 14.46 -12.15
C GLN A 52 -23.41 15.83 -11.68
N ALA A 53 -24.56 16.30 -12.21
CA ALA A 53 -25.14 17.58 -11.78
C ALA A 53 -25.53 17.60 -10.30
N ARG A 54 -26.03 16.47 -9.75
CA ARG A 54 -26.31 16.33 -8.31
C ARG A 54 -25.04 16.37 -7.46
N LEU A 55 -23.98 15.68 -7.88
CA LEU A 55 -22.70 15.67 -7.18
C LEU A 55 -21.97 17.03 -7.28
N GLU A 56 -22.22 17.83 -8.31
CA GLU A 56 -21.69 19.19 -8.41
C GLU A 56 -22.41 20.21 -7.50
N SER A 57 -23.49 19.80 -6.82
CA SER A 57 -24.07 20.66 -5.80
C SER A 57 -23.12 20.86 -4.62
N PRO A 58 -23.04 22.07 -4.01
CA PRO A 58 -22.08 22.35 -2.93
C PRO A 58 -22.21 21.41 -1.72
N LYS A 59 -23.44 20.94 -1.44
CA LYS A 59 -23.69 20.00 -0.32
C LYS A 59 -23.18 18.59 -0.68
N ALA A 60 -23.50 18.08 -1.85
CA ALA A 60 -23.07 16.76 -2.28
C ALA A 60 -21.54 16.72 -2.45
N ASP A 61 -20.93 17.73 -3.06
CA ASP A 61 -19.49 17.86 -3.20
C ASP A 61 -18.74 17.87 -1.85
N ARG A 62 -19.39 18.40 -0.80
CA ARG A 62 -18.84 18.38 0.57
C ARG A 62 -18.94 17.01 1.24
N ILE A 63 -20.04 16.29 1.05
CA ILE A 63 -20.34 15.03 1.75
C ILE A 63 -19.73 13.83 1.02
N PHE A 64 -19.72 13.84 -0.30
CA PHE A 64 -19.31 12.70 -1.13
C PHE A 64 -17.92 12.14 -0.79
N PRO A 65 -16.85 12.95 -0.65
CA PRO A 65 -15.53 12.40 -0.32
C PRO A 65 -15.47 11.72 1.05
N TRP A 66 -16.25 12.19 2.03
CA TRP A 66 -16.36 11.55 3.34
C TRP A 66 -17.11 10.22 3.28
N ALA A 67 -18.15 10.13 2.47
CA ALA A 67 -18.88 8.88 2.27
C ALA A 67 -17.98 7.84 1.58
N VAL A 68 -17.22 8.25 0.57
CA VAL A 68 -16.25 7.36 -0.10
C VAL A 68 -15.13 6.94 0.86
N ALA A 69 -14.59 7.87 1.66
CA ALA A 69 -13.58 7.56 2.66
C ALA A 69 -14.11 6.57 3.71
N LEU A 70 -15.35 6.74 4.18
CA LEU A 70 -15.98 5.81 5.11
C LEU A 70 -16.16 4.41 4.49
N CYS A 71 -16.67 4.33 3.27
CA CYS A 71 -16.81 3.04 2.57
C CYS A 71 -15.44 2.36 2.37
N LEU A 72 -14.43 3.11 1.94
CA LEU A 72 -13.08 2.59 1.75
C LEU A 72 -12.50 2.12 3.08
N TRP A 73 -12.64 2.90 4.16
CA TRP A 73 -12.19 2.51 5.49
C TRP A 73 -12.81 1.19 5.94
N LEU A 74 -14.13 1.05 5.81
CA LEU A 74 -14.82 -0.20 6.20
C LEU A 74 -14.31 -1.39 5.39
N VAL A 75 -14.14 -1.23 4.08
CA VAL A 75 -13.61 -2.31 3.22
C VAL A 75 -12.18 -2.67 3.63
N LEU A 76 -11.28 -1.69 3.75
CA LEU A 76 -9.89 -1.94 4.11
C LEU A 76 -9.75 -2.54 5.51
N ALA A 77 -10.53 -2.05 6.49
CA ALA A 77 -10.52 -2.59 7.85
C ALA A 77 -11.02 -4.03 7.90
N ILE A 78 -12.10 -4.36 7.19
CA ILE A 78 -12.62 -5.73 7.11
C ILE A 78 -11.58 -6.65 6.47
N LEU A 79 -10.96 -6.25 5.37
CA LEU A 79 -9.94 -7.04 4.68
C LEU A 79 -8.70 -7.28 5.58
N ALA A 80 -8.19 -6.23 6.25
CA ALA A 80 -7.03 -6.36 7.13
C ALA A 80 -7.32 -7.27 8.33
N VAL A 81 -8.48 -7.12 8.98
CA VAL A 81 -8.87 -7.99 10.10
C VAL A 81 -9.16 -9.42 9.62
N ALA A 82 -9.75 -9.61 8.46
CA ALA A 82 -9.96 -10.93 7.88
C ALA A 82 -8.62 -11.62 7.59
N ARG A 83 -7.68 -10.93 6.95
CA ARG A 83 -6.34 -11.45 6.66
C ARG A 83 -5.53 -11.75 7.92
N SER A 84 -5.70 -10.93 8.99
CA SER A 84 -5.09 -11.22 10.30
C SER A 84 -5.61 -12.53 10.91
N LYS A 85 -6.91 -12.81 10.77
CA LYS A 85 -7.52 -14.08 11.26
C LYS A 85 -7.07 -15.29 10.46
N ASP A 86 -6.66 -15.08 9.24
CA ASP A 86 -6.09 -16.04 8.31
C ASP A 86 -4.55 -16.15 8.46
N LEU A 87 -4.00 -15.54 9.50
CA LEU A 87 -2.58 -15.52 9.84
C LEU A 87 -1.63 -15.04 8.70
N GLY A 88 -2.20 -14.39 7.68
CA GLY A 88 -1.50 -13.99 6.47
C GLY A 88 -0.89 -12.57 6.50
N LEU A 89 -0.72 -11.94 7.68
CA LEU A 89 -0.08 -10.64 7.81
C LEU A 89 1.42 -10.77 8.10
N GLY A 90 2.21 -9.84 7.56
CA GLY A 90 3.65 -9.79 7.78
C GLY A 90 4.05 -9.57 9.25
N SER A 91 5.28 -9.97 9.60
CA SER A 91 5.86 -9.90 10.94
C SER A 91 6.00 -8.49 11.52
N THR A 92 5.92 -7.44 10.68
CA THR A 92 5.93 -6.04 11.14
C THR A 92 4.81 -5.71 12.12
N LEU A 93 3.67 -6.41 12.03
CA LEU A 93 2.61 -6.31 13.03
C LEU A 93 3.10 -6.81 14.40
N GLY A 94 3.75 -7.97 14.44
CA GLY A 94 4.29 -8.57 15.67
C GLY A 94 5.35 -7.70 16.34
N PHE A 95 6.21 -7.02 15.60
CA PHE A 95 7.16 -6.07 16.17
C PHE A 95 6.46 -4.94 16.95
N HIS A 96 5.36 -4.43 16.41
CA HIS A 96 4.58 -3.41 17.09
C HIS A 96 3.76 -3.96 18.26
N LEU A 97 3.26 -5.20 18.17
CA LEU A 97 2.59 -5.88 19.29
C LEU A 97 3.55 -6.13 20.45
N GLN A 98 4.79 -6.60 20.16
CA GLN A 98 5.83 -6.74 21.19
C GLN A 98 6.16 -5.38 21.82
N ALA A 99 6.35 -4.34 21.00
CA ALA A 99 6.64 -3.00 21.50
C ALA A 99 5.51 -2.47 22.41
N LEU A 100 4.24 -2.71 22.06
CA LEU A 100 3.09 -2.37 22.91
C LEU A 100 3.13 -3.09 24.25
N HIS A 101 3.35 -4.41 24.24
CA HIS A 101 3.45 -5.22 25.44
C HIS A 101 4.56 -4.71 26.38
N LEU A 102 5.74 -4.40 25.84
CA LEU A 102 6.85 -3.85 26.60
C LEU A 102 6.53 -2.46 27.18
N MET A 103 5.91 -1.57 26.39
CA MET A 103 5.48 -0.26 26.86
C MET A 103 4.42 -0.34 27.97
N GLU A 104 3.49 -1.28 27.89
CA GLU A 104 2.47 -1.53 28.92
C GLU A 104 3.09 -2.07 30.21
N SER A 105 4.11 -2.89 30.08
CA SER A 105 4.88 -3.42 31.21
C SER A 105 5.84 -2.38 31.81
N GLY A 106 5.93 -1.17 31.23
CA GLY A 106 6.81 -0.10 31.70
C GLY A 106 8.30 -0.33 31.40
N VAL A 107 8.60 -1.23 30.47
CA VAL A 107 9.95 -1.56 30.00
C VAL A 107 10.25 -0.83 28.69
N SER A 108 11.53 -0.65 28.38
CA SER A 108 11.97 -0.12 27.09
C SER A 108 11.43 -0.99 25.95
N PRO A 109 10.80 -0.43 24.91
CA PRO A 109 10.25 -1.20 23.79
C PRO A 109 11.35 -1.65 22.81
N ASP A 110 12.30 -2.43 23.34
CA ASP A 110 13.39 -3.02 22.60
C ASP A 110 12.91 -4.33 21.97
N VAL A 111 12.61 -4.27 20.67
CA VAL A 111 12.08 -5.41 19.91
C VAL A 111 13.18 -6.46 19.74
N SER A 112 12.94 -7.67 20.25
CA SER A 112 13.96 -8.72 20.34
C SER A 112 14.55 -9.13 19.00
N GLU A 113 13.70 -9.18 17.95
CA GLU A 113 14.14 -9.53 16.60
C GLU A 113 15.00 -8.42 15.99
N LEU A 114 14.64 -7.16 16.20
CA LEU A 114 15.40 -6.01 15.69
C LEU A 114 16.68 -5.76 16.50
N GLY A 115 16.73 -6.23 17.75
CA GLY A 115 17.83 -5.99 18.68
C GLY A 115 17.99 -4.52 19.07
N ILE A 116 16.99 -3.68 18.80
CA ILE A 116 16.97 -2.25 19.08
C ILE A 116 15.57 -1.78 19.48
N ASN A 117 15.52 -0.60 20.07
CA ASN A 117 14.28 0.08 20.40
C ASN A 117 13.45 0.38 19.13
N ILE A 118 12.13 0.14 19.16
CA ILE A 118 11.25 0.37 18.01
C ILE A 118 11.30 1.83 17.51
N PHE A 119 11.49 2.80 18.41
CA PHE A 119 11.65 4.21 18.03
C PHE A 119 13.03 4.51 17.42
N ALA A 120 14.05 3.69 17.70
CA ALA A 120 15.33 3.79 17.00
C ALA A 120 15.18 3.34 15.55
N GLN A 121 14.38 2.30 15.28
CA GLN A 121 14.19 1.76 13.93
C GLN A 121 13.63 2.81 12.95
N HIS A 122 12.56 3.52 13.32
CA HIS A 122 11.84 4.40 12.40
C HIS A 122 11.61 5.83 12.92
N ALA A 123 11.86 6.13 14.19
CA ALA A 123 11.46 7.37 14.87
C ALA A 123 9.95 7.68 14.71
N ALA A 124 9.13 6.63 14.78
CA ALA A 124 7.69 6.69 14.54
C ALA A 124 6.92 7.14 15.80
N PHE A 125 7.11 8.38 16.23
CA PHE A 125 6.49 8.91 17.46
C PHE A 125 4.96 8.97 17.42
N ILE A 126 4.35 8.91 16.23
CA ILE A 126 2.88 8.77 16.04
C ILE A 126 2.35 7.50 16.71
N PHE A 127 3.21 6.53 16.99
CA PHE A 127 2.85 5.29 17.66
C PHE A 127 2.38 5.50 19.11
N PHE A 128 2.88 6.53 19.83
CA PHE A 128 2.44 6.84 21.20
C PHE A 128 0.92 7.08 21.35
N PRO A 129 0.30 7.99 20.58
CA PRO A 129 -1.15 8.17 20.66
C PRO A 129 -1.93 6.93 20.21
N ILE A 130 -1.39 6.11 19.33
CA ILE A 130 -2.01 4.84 18.90
C ILE A 130 -1.97 3.83 20.04
N ALA A 131 -0.84 3.71 20.74
CA ALA A 131 -0.67 2.86 21.92
C ALA A 131 -1.64 3.21 23.07
N LEU A 132 -2.15 4.44 23.13
CA LEU A 132 -3.20 4.79 24.10
C LEU A 132 -4.56 4.17 23.75
N LEU A 133 -4.84 3.94 22.48
CA LEU A 133 -6.07 3.30 22.02
C LEU A 133 -6.08 1.81 22.33
N THR A 134 -4.91 1.14 22.27
CA THR A 134 -4.79 -0.30 22.56
C THR A 134 -5.05 -0.64 24.03
N LYS A 135 -5.01 0.34 24.94
CA LYS A 135 -5.45 0.16 26.33
C LYS A 135 -6.96 -0.01 26.49
N ILE A 136 -7.74 0.32 25.46
CA ILE A 136 -9.21 0.27 25.49
C ILE A 136 -9.73 -0.82 24.55
N PHE A 137 -9.05 -1.04 23.44
CA PHE A 137 -9.45 -1.97 22.38
C PHE A 137 -8.35 -3.01 22.14
N PRO A 138 -8.68 -4.20 21.60
CA PRO A 138 -7.69 -5.23 21.29
C PRO A 138 -6.55 -4.68 20.41
N PRO A 139 -5.28 -4.96 20.75
CA PRO A 139 -4.14 -4.34 20.08
C PRO A 139 -4.10 -4.58 18.58
N THR A 140 -4.21 -5.83 18.13
CA THR A 140 -4.14 -6.22 16.72
C THR A 140 -5.18 -5.51 15.87
N GLU A 141 -6.47 -5.60 16.24
CA GLU A 141 -7.56 -4.96 15.50
C GLU A 141 -7.43 -3.43 15.54
N THR A 142 -6.98 -2.88 16.65
CA THR A 142 -6.80 -1.42 16.77
C THR A 142 -5.75 -0.91 15.79
N LEU A 143 -4.59 -1.55 15.72
CA LEU A 143 -3.54 -1.16 14.80
C LEU A 143 -4.02 -1.22 13.34
N LEU A 144 -4.67 -2.32 12.96
CA LEU A 144 -5.16 -2.53 11.59
C LEU A 144 -6.28 -1.56 11.20
N VAL A 145 -7.25 -1.35 12.08
CA VAL A 145 -8.40 -0.45 11.82
C VAL A 145 -7.96 1.00 11.73
N VAL A 146 -7.03 1.43 12.59
CA VAL A 146 -6.49 2.81 12.58
C VAL A 146 -5.60 3.04 11.35
N GLN A 147 -4.81 2.04 10.91
CA GLN A 147 -4.08 2.07 9.65
C GLN A 147 -5.02 2.21 8.45
N ALA A 148 -6.04 1.36 8.37
CA ALA A 148 -7.06 1.43 7.31
C ALA A 148 -7.76 2.80 7.28
N PHE A 149 -8.02 3.40 8.46
CA PHE A 149 -8.56 4.76 8.57
C PHE A 149 -7.62 5.80 7.97
N ALA A 150 -6.33 5.74 8.29
CA ALA A 150 -5.33 6.68 7.76
C ALA A 150 -5.26 6.61 6.22
N ILE A 151 -5.27 5.40 5.66
CA ILE A 151 -5.27 5.19 4.21
C ILE A 151 -6.55 5.77 3.59
N ALA A 152 -7.71 5.44 4.13
CA ALA A 152 -8.99 5.83 3.56
C ALA A 152 -9.27 7.34 3.66
N ILE A 153 -8.90 8.00 4.76
CA ILE A 153 -9.15 9.42 4.96
C ILE A 153 -8.39 10.30 3.96
N ALA A 154 -7.31 9.80 3.34
CA ALA A 154 -6.56 10.49 2.30
C ALA A 154 -7.42 10.84 1.06
N VAL A 155 -8.51 10.12 0.82
CA VAL A 155 -9.50 10.44 -0.21
C VAL A 155 -10.05 11.86 -0.05
N VAL A 156 -10.22 12.34 1.19
CA VAL A 156 -10.83 13.66 1.45
C VAL A 156 -9.94 14.80 0.96
N PRO A 157 -8.68 14.94 1.38
CA PRO A 157 -7.80 15.97 0.82
C PRO A 157 -7.52 15.76 -0.67
N LEU A 158 -7.38 14.51 -1.15
CA LEU A 158 -7.18 14.21 -2.57
C LEU A 158 -8.33 14.76 -3.43
N TRP A 159 -9.58 14.47 -3.06
CA TRP A 159 -10.77 15.01 -3.71
C TRP A 159 -10.77 16.53 -3.73
N ARG A 160 -10.48 17.16 -2.57
CA ARG A 160 -10.49 18.61 -2.46
C ARG A 160 -9.38 19.28 -3.26
N ILE A 161 -8.18 18.68 -3.35
CA ILE A 161 -7.13 19.17 -4.25
C ILE A 161 -7.66 19.19 -5.69
N GLY A 162 -8.28 18.10 -6.14
CA GLY A 162 -8.88 18.03 -7.46
C GLY A 162 -9.95 19.09 -7.71
N ARG A 163 -10.85 19.28 -6.75
CA ARG A 163 -11.97 20.22 -6.86
C ARG A 163 -11.58 21.68 -6.68
N GLU A 164 -10.75 21.97 -5.68
CA GLU A 164 -10.50 23.34 -5.23
C GLU A 164 -9.21 23.92 -5.82
N SER A 165 -8.15 23.10 -5.99
CA SER A 165 -6.84 23.56 -6.50
C SER A 165 -6.67 23.27 -7.99
N ALA A 166 -6.94 22.05 -8.45
CA ALA A 166 -6.85 21.69 -9.86
C ALA A 166 -8.12 22.04 -10.67
N ASN A 167 -9.18 22.53 -10.01
CA ASN A 167 -10.44 22.99 -10.59
C ASN A 167 -11.14 21.98 -11.50
N LEU A 168 -11.02 20.69 -11.19
CA LEU A 168 -11.60 19.59 -11.97
C LEU A 168 -13.09 19.40 -11.70
N ARG A 169 -13.83 18.88 -12.68
CA ARG A 169 -15.21 18.39 -12.50
C ARG A 169 -15.22 17.09 -11.69
N VAL A 170 -16.39 16.79 -11.13
CA VAL A 170 -16.65 15.59 -10.33
C VAL A 170 -16.18 14.29 -11.00
N GLY A 171 -16.45 14.12 -12.30
CA GLY A 171 -16.05 12.89 -13.02
C GLY A 171 -14.54 12.62 -12.99
N ALA A 172 -13.72 13.67 -13.15
CA ALA A 172 -12.27 13.52 -13.09
C ALA A 172 -11.79 13.23 -11.65
N CYS A 173 -12.38 13.91 -10.66
CA CYS A 173 -12.09 13.62 -9.25
C CYS A 173 -12.51 12.20 -8.85
N SER A 174 -13.68 11.73 -9.32
CA SER A 174 -14.13 10.35 -9.06
C SER A 174 -13.19 9.32 -9.68
N ALA A 175 -12.71 9.54 -10.91
CA ALA A 175 -11.77 8.63 -11.58
C ALA A 175 -10.43 8.53 -10.84
N ILE A 176 -9.88 9.66 -10.39
CA ILE A 176 -8.64 9.68 -9.57
C ILE A 176 -8.88 9.04 -8.21
N THR A 177 -10.01 9.29 -7.57
CA THR A 177 -10.35 8.67 -6.28
C THR A 177 -10.48 7.15 -6.41
N LEU A 178 -11.08 6.68 -7.50
CA LEU A 178 -11.15 5.25 -7.82
C LEU A 178 -9.75 4.68 -8.07
N ALA A 179 -8.93 5.38 -8.86
CA ALA A 179 -7.55 4.95 -9.11
C ALA A 179 -6.71 4.92 -7.83
N TYR A 180 -6.95 5.84 -6.87
CA TYR A 180 -6.34 5.79 -5.55
C TYR A 180 -6.80 4.56 -4.75
N ALA A 181 -8.09 4.33 -4.67
CA ALA A 181 -8.65 3.22 -3.91
C ALA A 181 -8.22 1.84 -4.44
N LEU A 182 -8.02 1.73 -5.75
CA LEU A 182 -7.61 0.50 -6.44
C LEU A 182 -6.09 0.42 -6.68
N HIS A 183 -5.30 1.42 -6.25
CA HIS A 183 -3.85 1.39 -6.47
C HIS A 183 -3.21 0.21 -5.73
N PRO A 184 -2.39 -0.63 -6.39
CA PRO A 184 -1.76 -1.77 -5.74
C PRO A 184 -0.99 -1.39 -4.48
N SER A 185 -0.15 -0.34 -4.52
CA SER A 185 0.61 0.11 -3.33
C SER A 185 -0.31 0.52 -2.18
N VAL A 186 -1.52 1.05 -2.43
CA VAL A 186 -2.50 1.41 -1.40
C VAL A 186 -3.10 0.15 -0.76
N GLN A 187 -3.43 -0.85 -1.57
CA GLN A 187 -3.99 -2.11 -1.11
C GLN A 187 -2.96 -2.96 -0.37
N ASN A 188 -1.75 -3.06 -0.93
CA ASN A 188 -0.66 -3.84 -0.34
C ASN A 188 -0.19 -3.22 0.99
N LEU A 189 -0.13 -1.89 1.10
CA LEU A 189 0.18 -1.19 2.35
C LEU A 189 -0.81 -1.54 3.47
N ASN A 190 -2.09 -1.74 3.15
CA ASN A 190 -3.11 -2.12 4.12
C ASN A 190 -2.94 -3.55 4.65
N LEU A 191 -2.29 -4.43 3.88
CA LEU A 191 -2.19 -5.88 4.16
C LEU A 191 -0.75 -6.34 4.49
N ALA A 192 0.23 -5.43 4.47
CA ALA A 192 1.63 -5.75 4.75
C ALA A 192 1.96 -5.88 6.25
N GLY A 193 0.99 -5.74 7.14
CA GLY A 193 1.17 -5.64 8.59
C GLY A 193 0.83 -4.25 9.10
N PHE A 194 1.45 -3.79 10.18
CA PHE A 194 1.24 -2.43 10.69
C PHE A 194 2.41 -1.51 10.33
N HIS A 195 2.07 -0.33 9.80
CA HIS A 195 3.00 0.66 9.26
C HIS A 195 2.63 2.08 9.71
N PRO A 196 3.28 2.65 10.73
CA PRO A 196 2.95 3.99 11.24
C PRO A 196 3.13 5.11 10.21
N GLU A 197 3.95 4.92 9.16
CA GLU A 197 4.14 5.90 8.08
C GLU A 197 2.89 6.17 7.25
N VAL A 198 1.87 5.30 7.28
CA VAL A 198 0.62 5.50 6.54
C VAL A 198 -0.07 6.82 6.88
N PHE A 199 0.12 7.34 8.11
CA PHE A 199 -0.45 8.62 8.53
C PHE A 199 0.11 9.80 7.76
N ALA A 200 1.30 9.66 7.18
CA ALA A 200 1.90 10.70 6.36
C ALA A 200 1.14 10.91 5.04
N LEU A 201 0.50 9.90 4.48
CA LEU A 201 -0.22 10.00 3.22
C LEU A 201 -1.37 11.03 3.27
N PRO A 202 -2.37 10.91 4.15
CA PRO A 202 -3.41 11.94 4.30
C PRO A 202 -2.84 13.26 4.78
N ALA A 203 -1.81 13.25 5.63
CA ALA A 203 -1.23 14.46 6.20
C ALA A 203 -0.48 15.29 5.15
N LEU A 204 0.32 14.67 4.27
CA LEU A 204 0.98 15.37 3.16
C LEU A 204 -0.03 15.97 2.18
N LEU A 205 -1.06 15.20 1.78
CA LEU A 205 -2.13 15.72 0.93
C LEU A 205 -2.87 16.89 1.58
N ALA A 206 -3.16 16.79 2.88
CA ALA A 206 -3.81 17.85 3.64
C ALA A 206 -2.90 19.07 3.79
N ALA A 207 -1.61 18.89 4.07
CA ALA A 207 -0.62 19.96 4.13
C ALA A 207 -0.54 20.72 2.81
N TYR A 208 -0.47 20.01 1.68
CA TYR A 208 -0.53 20.63 0.36
C TYR A 208 -1.83 21.44 0.16
N LEU A 209 -2.99 20.85 0.45
CA LEU A 209 -4.29 21.52 0.33
C LEU A 209 -4.37 22.79 1.20
N GLN A 210 -3.91 22.73 2.46
CA GLN A 210 -3.93 23.88 3.35
C GLN A 210 -2.93 24.97 2.92
N GLY A 211 -1.77 24.56 2.39
CA GLY A 211 -0.81 25.47 1.80
C GLY A 211 -1.33 26.18 0.55
N GLN A 212 -2.18 25.53 -0.27
CA GLN A 212 -2.89 26.19 -1.37
C GLN A 212 -3.88 27.26 -0.86
N LYS A 213 -4.44 27.06 0.33
CA LYS A 213 -5.36 27.99 1.01
C LYS A 213 -4.64 29.02 1.90
N GLU A 214 -3.31 29.02 1.91
CA GLU A 214 -2.45 29.88 2.73
C GLU A 214 -2.69 29.72 4.25
N ARG A 215 -3.24 28.59 4.70
CA ARG A 215 -3.48 28.28 6.10
C ARG A 215 -2.27 27.60 6.73
N TRP A 216 -1.20 28.35 6.91
CA TRP A 216 0.11 27.82 7.31
C TRP A 216 0.15 27.19 8.70
N TRP A 217 -0.71 27.62 9.63
CA TRP A 217 -0.85 26.95 10.93
C TRP A 217 -1.36 25.51 10.79
N ALA A 218 -2.31 25.28 9.87
CA ALA A 218 -2.81 23.94 9.59
C ALA A 218 -1.76 23.09 8.85
N VAL A 219 -0.98 23.70 7.95
CA VAL A 219 0.18 23.04 7.34
C VAL A 219 1.12 22.55 8.43
N ALA A 220 1.48 23.38 9.41
CA ALA A 220 2.39 22.99 10.49
C ALA A 220 1.87 21.77 11.29
N ILE A 221 0.56 21.70 11.59
CA ILE A 221 -0.04 20.54 12.26
C ILE A 221 0.10 19.28 11.42
N PHE A 222 -0.22 19.33 10.12
CA PHE A 222 -0.09 18.17 9.26
C PHE A 222 1.38 17.76 9.04
N LEU A 223 2.30 18.71 8.95
CA LEU A 223 3.73 18.40 8.89
C LEU A 223 4.23 17.73 10.18
N LEU A 224 3.71 18.10 11.35
CA LEU A 224 4.04 17.43 12.59
C LEU A 224 3.61 15.94 12.55
N ILE A 225 2.43 15.65 12.01
CA ILE A 225 1.98 14.26 11.81
C ILE A 225 2.94 13.53 10.87
N VAL A 226 3.31 14.13 9.73
CA VAL A 226 4.26 13.53 8.78
C VAL A 226 5.60 13.22 9.44
N LEU A 227 6.18 14.20 10.11
CA LEU A 227 7.50 14.08 10.75
C LEU A 227 7.49 13.09 11.92
N SER A 228 6.36 12.93 12.60
CA SER A 228 6.21 11.94 13.67
C SER A 228 5.94 10.52 13.18
N SER A 229 5.69 10.32 11.89
CA SER A 229 5.35 9.01 11.33
C SER A 229 6.56 8.16 10.95
N ARG A 230 7.63 8.77 10.41
CA ARG A 230 8.91 8.13 10.11
C ARG A 230 9.99 9.18 9.84
N SER A 231 11.24 8.88 10.20
CA SER A 231 12.37 9.83 10.13
C SER A 231 12.66 10.36 8.71
N ASP A 232 12.69 9.47 7.72
CA ASP A 232 12.98 9.79 6.32
C ASP A 232 11.88 10.60 5.61
N LEU A 233 10.66 10.64 6.17
CA LEU A 233 9.59 11.51 5.69
C LEU A 233 9.91 13.01 5.83
N GLY A 234 10.96 13.36 6.57
CA GLY A 234 11.58 14.67 6.50
C GLY A 234 11.97 15.07 5.07
N LEU A 235 12.46 14.12 4.27
CA LEU A 235 12.77 14.34 2.85
C LEU A 235 11.49 14.58 2.01
N ALA A 236 10.38 13.93 2.36
CA ALA A 236 9.08 14.19 1.73
C ALA A 236 8.56 15.60 2.05
N VAL A 237 8.75 16.07 3.29
CA VAL A 237 8.43 17.45 3.70
C VAL A 237 9.32 18.44 2.94
N ALA A 238 10.61 18.13 2.77
CA ALA A 238 11.51 18.95 1.96
C ALA A 238 11.05 19.01 0.49
N ALA A 239 10.69 17.87 -0.09
CA ALA A 239 10.12 17.79 -1.44
C ALA A 239 8.84 18.64 -1.60
N LEU A 240 7.93 18.58 -0.61
CA LEU A 240 6.74 19.41 -0.60
C LEU A 240 7.08 20.90 -0.51
N GLY A 241 8.11 21.26 0.25
CA GLY A 241 8.68 22.61 0.29
C GLY A 241 9.15 23.07 -1.10
N VAL A 242 9.85 22.20 -1.84
CA VAL A 242 10.27 22.50 -3.23
C VAL A 242 9.06 22.68 -4.15
N VAL A 243 7.99 21.88 -4.02
CA VAL A 243 6.74 22.10 -4.77
C VAL A 243 6.23 23.52 -4.54
N PHE A 244 6.18 23.99 -3.29
CA PHE A 244 5.73 25.35 -2.97
C PHE A 244 6.69 26.44 -3.51
N ILE A 245 8.01 26.19 -3.55
CA ILE A 245 8.96 27.11 -4.21
C ILE A 245 8.62 27.24 -5.69
N LEU A 246 8.40 26.10 -6.37
CA LEU A 246 8.02 26.07 -7.79
C LEU A 246 6.64 26.71 -8.05
N GLU A 247 5.78 26.82 -7.05
CA GLU A 247 4.49 27.52 -7.08
C GLU A 247 4.57 28.98 -6.61
N GLU A 248 5.77 29.57 -6.60
CA GLU A 248 6.03 30.97 -6.24
C GLU A 248 5.83 31.32 -4.76
N LYS A 249 5.64 30.34 -3.87
CA LYS A 249 5.55 30.51 -2.42
C LYS A 249 6.92 30.37 -1.74
N GLN A 250 7.94 31.04 -2.29
CA GLN A 250 9.36 30.80 -2.04
C GLN A 250 9.73 30.78 -0.54
N ARG A 251 9.35 31.82 0.25
CA ARG A 251 9.74 31.90 1.68
C ARG A 251 9.23 30.71 2.51
N LYS A 252 7.98 30.33 2.28
CA LYS A 252 7.37 29.22 3.02
C LYS A 252 7.88 27.88 2.53
N GLY A 253 8.08 27.73 1.22
CA GLY A 253 8.66 26.53 0.64
C GLY A 253 10.11 26.29 1.11
N VAL A 254 10.95 27.32 1.13
CA VAL A 254 12.34 27.22 1.66
C VAL A 254 12.33 26.83 3.14
N LEU A 255 11.47 27.44 3.95
CA LEU A 255 11.34 27.09 5.36
C LEU A 255 10.94 25.61 5.54
N MET A 256 9.96 25.13 4.77
CA MET A 256 9.54 23.73 4.82
C MET A 256 10.65 22.79 4.38
N ALA A 257 11.36 23.11 3.30
CA ALA A 257 12.47 22.31 2.82
C ALA A 257 13.60 22.23 3.88
N ALA A 258 13.93 23.36 4.51
CA ALA A 258 14.92 23.41 5.59
C ALA A 258 14.48 22.60 6.81
N ILE A 259 13.21 22.73 7.25
CA ILE A 259 12.67 21.94 8.38
C ILE A 259 12.72 20.44 8.06
N GLY A 260 12.27 20.03 6.87
CA GLY A 260 12.25 18.62 6.48
C GLY A 260 13.65 18.01 6.43
N LEU A 261 14.60 18.69 5.80
CA LEU A 261 15.98 18.24 5.71
C LEU A 261 16.65 18.20 7.10
N SER A 262 16.48 19.25 7.91
CA SER A 262 17.02 19.28 9.27
C SER A 262 16.44 18.17 10.14
N TRP A 263 15.15 17.88 10.02
CA TRP A 263 14.50 16.76 10.72
C TRP A 263 15.16 15.44 10.36
N PHE A 264 15.28 15.13 9.07
CA PHE A 264 15.92 13.91 8.61
C PHE A 264 17.34 13.78 9.17
N LEU A 265 18.17 14.83 9.05
CA LEU A 265 19.55 14.81 9.53
C LEU A 265 19.61 14.62 11.05
N VAL A 266 18.78 15.33 11.82
CA VAL A 266 18.75 15.18 13.28
C VAL A 266 18.31 13.79 13.70
N MET A 267 17.28 13.23 13.04
CA MET A 267 16.82 11.87 13.34
C MET A 267 17.88 10.83 12.99
N ALA A 268 18.43 10.86 11.77
CA ALA A 268 19.37 9.86 11.27
C ALA A 268 20.75 9.90 11.99
N PHE A 269 21.23 11.09 12.35
CA PHE A 269 22.58 11.22 12.90
C PHE A 269 22.64 11.46 14.41
N VAL A 270 21.53 11.79 15.05
CA VAL A 270 21.50 12.11 16.49
C VAL A 270 20.51 11.23 17.24
N VAL A 271 19.22 11.27 16.87
CA VAL A 271 18.16 10.67 17.71
C VAL A 271 18.16 9.14 17.58
N GLN A 272 18.11 8.60 16.36
CA GLN A 272 18.09 7.15 16.15
C GLN A 272 19.38 6.46 16.67
N PRO A 273 20.59 6.96 16.42
CA PRO A 273 21.79 6.43 17.06
C PRO A 273 21.78 6.51 18.59
N ALA A 274 21.24 7.60 19.17
CA ALA A 274 21.21 7.76 20.62
C ALA A 274 20.23 6.82 21.34
N ILE A 275 19.13 6.45 20.67
CA ILE A 275 18.13 5.51 21.21
C ILE A 275 18.49 4.06 20.85
N GLY A 276 19.20 3.85 19.75
CA GLY A 276 19.61 2.54 19.25
C GLY A 276 21.04 2.16 19.64
N ASN A 277 21.70 1.41 18.78
CA ASN A 277 23.03 0.84 19.05
C ASN A 277 24.20 1.75 18.62
N GLY A 278 24.02 3.07 18.57
CA GLY A 278 25.06 4.04 18.23
C GLY A 278 25.20 4.35 16.73
N GLU A 279 24.47 3.65 15.88
CA GLU A 279 24.48 3.86 14.43
C GLU A 279 23.07 4.05 13.87
N TYR A 280 22.97 4.58 12.65
CA TYR A 280 21.71 4.67 11.93
C TYR A 280 21.23 3.25 11.55
N PRO A 281 20.04 2.80 11.95
CA PRO A 281 19.61 1.40 11.80
C PRO A 281 19.60 0.88 10.37
N HIS A 282 19.28 1.75 9.41
CA HIS A 282 19.21 1.38 7.99
C HIS A 282 20.55 1.52 7.25
N LEU A 283 21.65 1.74 7.98
CA LEU A 283 22.95 1.94 7.37
C LEU A 283 23.44 0.70 6.60
N LYS A 284 23.05 -0.49 7.06
CA LYS A 284 23.39 -1.77 6.42
C LYS A 284 22.87 -1.85 4.99
N SER A 285 21.70 -1.25 4.69
CA SER A 285 21.13 -1.21 3.33
C SER A 285 21.95 -0.38 2.33
N PHE A 286 22.99 0.30 2.80
CA PHE A 286 23.91 1.10 1.99
C PHE A 286 25.36 0.65 2.13
N ALA A 287 25.60 -0.58 2.61
CA ALA A 287 26.93 -1.09 2.93
C ALA A 287 27.84 -1.20 1.69
N SER A 288 27.26 -1.40 0.50
CA SER A 288 27.96 -1.38 -0.80
C SER A 288 28.70 -0.06 -1.06
N TYR A 289 28.22 1.07 -0.51
CA TYR A 289 28.81 2.39 -0.70
C TYR A 289 29.87 2.75 0.35
N GLY A 290 30.00 1.99 1.44
CA GLY A 290 31.03 2.22 2.45
C GLY A 290 30.62 1.85 3.87
N ALA A 291 31.59 1.89 4.78
CA ALA A 291 31.38 1.57 6.19
C ALA A 291 31.04 2.84 7.01
N GLY A 292 30.00 2.75 7.84
CA GLY A 292 29.54 3.86 8.69
C GLY A 292 28.91 5.01 7.89
N SER A 293 28.17 5.88 8.58
CA SER A 293 27.39 6.97 7.93
C SER A 293 28.24 7.91 7.07
N PHE A 294 29.46 8.22 7.49
CA PHE A 294 30.37 9.07 6.70
C PHE A 294 30.97 8.32 5.52
N GLY A 295 31.27 7.01 5.66
CA GLY A 295 31.79 6.19 4.56
C GLY A 295 30.76 6.05 3.43
N VAL A 296 29.51 5.77 3.77
CA VAL A 296 28.39 5.72 2.82
C VAL A 296 28.22 7.06 2.10
N LEU A 297 28.18 8.18 2.84
CA LEU A 297 28.06 9.51 2.23
C LEU A 297 29.22 9.82 1.28
N PHE A 298 30.43 9.46 1.66
CA PHE A 298 31.62 9.64 0.82
C PHE A 298 31.55 8.74 -0.42
N GLY A 299 31.14 7.48 -0.28
CA GLY A 299 30.97 6.53 -1.39
C GLY A 299 29.95 7.02 -2.41
N LEU A 300 28.77 7.47 -1.95
CA LEU A 300 27.74 8.04 -2.82
C LEU A 300 28.21 9.25 -3.64
N ILE A 301 29.12 10.04 -3.08
CA ILE A 301 29.66 11.22 -3.78
C ILE A 301 30.84 10.84 -4.68
N SER A 302 31.69 9.91 -4.26
CA SER A 302 32.93 9.55 -4.96
C SER A 302 32.73 8.62 -6.13
N ASP A 303 31.66 7.80 -6.12
CA ASP A 303 31.33 6.88 -7.21
C ASP A 303 29.89 7.10 -7.75
N PRO A 304 29.65 8.22 -8.46
CA PRO A 304 28.33 8.51 -9.02
C PRO A 304 27.92 7.54 -10.13
N PHE A 305 28.86 6.80 -10.73
CA PHE A 305 28.54 5.83 -11.78
C PHE A 305 27.92 4.55 -11.21
N SER A 306 28.41 4.08 -10.05
CA SER A 306 27.78 2.98 -9.33
C SER A 306 26.36 3.37 -8.91
N VAL A 307 26.19 4.54 -8.30
CA VAL A 307 24.86 5.08 -7.91
C VAL A 307 23.91 5.16 -9.10
N LEU A 308 24.39 5.61 -10.26
CA LEU A 308 23.57 5.63 -11.48
C LEU A 308 23.26 4.20 -11.98
N GLY A 309 24.19 3.27 -11.83
CA GLY A 309 23.96 1.86 -12.15
C GLY A 309 22.75 1.31 -11.40
N ASP A 310 22.77 1.42 -10.07
CA ASP A 310 21.71 0.92 -9.19
C ASP A 310 20.36 1.62 -9.43
N LEU A 311 20.38 2.93 -9.70
CA LEU A 311 19.17 3.68 -10.05
C LEU A 311 18.51 3.24 -11.36
N PHE A 312 19.30 2.67 -12.29
CA PHE A 312 18.81 2.22 -13.61
C PHE A 312 18.77 0.70 -13.76
N GLU A 313 18.82 -0.04 -12.66
CA GLU A 313 18.56 -1.47 -12.65
C GLU A 313 17.13 -1.79 -13.08
N ARG A 314 16.93 -3.03 -13.51
CA ARG A 314 15.62 -3.49 -13.99
C ARG A 314 14.54 -3.36 -12.89
N GLU A 315 14.89 -3.74 -11.69
CA GLU A 315 14.04 -3.73 -10.50
C GLU A 315 13.60 -2.31 -10.15
N SER A 316 14.53 -1.35 -10.21
CA SER A 316 14.23 0.08 -10.03
C SER A 316 13.25 0.61 -11.06
N PHE A 317 13.42 0.20 -12.32
CA PHE A 317 12.49 0.57 -13.39
C PHE A 317 11.10 -0.05 -13.19
N GLU A 318 11.02 -1.32 -12.80
CA GLU A 318 9.75 -2.00 -12.52
C GLU A 318 9.01 -1.34 -11.36
N LYS A 319 9.70 -0.97 -10.28
CA LYS A 319 9.11 -0.23 -9.15
C LYS A 319 8.50 1.10 -9.58
N VAL A 320 9.24 1.89 -10.37
CA VAL A 320 8.73 3.17 -10.89
C VAL A 320 7.53 2.94 -11.81
N LEU A 321 7.58 1.90 -12.65
CA LEU A 321 6.48 1.52 -13.53
C LEU A 321 5.20 1.22 -12.74
N LEU A 322 5.31 0.38 -11.72
CA LEU A 322 4.20 -0.02 -10.85
C LEU A 322 3.60 1.16 -10.08
N LEU A 323 4.41 2.17 -9.77
CA LEU A 323 3.95 3.39 -9.09
C LEU A 323 3.15 4.31 -10.01
N VAL A 324 3.50 4.43 -11.31
CA VAL A 324 2.89 5.41 -12.22
C VAL A 324 1.93 4.82 -13.24
N ALA A 325 2.07 3.54 -13.58
CA ALA A 325 1.22 2.90 -14.58
C ALA A 325 -0.26 2.75 -14.15
N PRO A 326 -0.57 2.42 -12.88
CA PRO A 326 -1.96 2.35 -12.42
C PRO A 326 -2.74 3.66 -12.58
N VAL A 327 -2.04 4.80 -12.61
CA VAL A 327 -2.60 6.13 -12.87
C VAL A 327 -2.34 6.62 -14.30
N LEU A 328 -2.20 5.69 -15.26
CA LEU A 328 -2.09 5.95 -16.70
C LEU A 328 -0.90 6.87 -17.06
N PHE A 329 0.22 6.78 -16.34
CA PHE A 329 1.39 7.64 -16.52
C PHE A 329 1.11 9.15 -16.45
N LEU A 330 -0.06 9.55 -15.97
CA LEU A 330 -0.46 10.95 -15.84
C LEU A 330 0.56 11.81 -15.06
N PRO A 331 1.20 11.31 -13.98
CA PRO A 331 2.18 12.10 -13.23
C PRO A 331 3.31 12.64 -14.10
N LEU A 332 3.74 11.91 -15.13
CA LEU A 332 4.81 12.31 -16.03
C LEU A 332 4.46 13.55 -16.89
N VAL A 333 3.18 13.85 -17.10
CA VAL A 333 2.72 15.06 -17.80
C VAL A 333 3.00 16.33 -16.98
N ARG A 334 3.17 16.18 -15.67
CA ARG A 334 3.35 17.29 -14.72
C ARG A 334 4.53 17.06 -13.77
N MET A 335 5.69 16.82 -14.35
CA MET A 335 6.95 16.59 -13.63
C MET A 335 7.26 17.65 -12.56
N ARG A 336 6.74 18.86 -12.70
CA ARG A 336 6.85 19.93 -11.69
C ARG A 336 6.42 19.46 -10.29
N TYR A 337 5.43 18.58 -10.19
CA TYR A 337 4.93 18.04 -8.92
C TYR A 337 5.59 16.72 -8.54
N LEU A 338 6.16 16.00 -9.50
CA LEU A 338 6.82 14.73 -9.28
C LEU A 338 8.33 14.88 -9.02
N SER A 339 9.01 15.74 -9.78
CA SER A 339 10.48 15.87 -9.68
C SER A 339 11.02 16.22 -8.28
N PRO A 340 10.32 16.98 -7.41
CA PRO A 340 10.82 17.24 -6.07
C PRO A 340 10.96 16.01 -5.17
N VAL A 341 10.22 14.94 -5.45
CA VAL A 341 10.29 13.69 -4.66
C VAL A 341 11.30 12.68 -5.23
N LEU A 342 11.86 12.94 -6.41
CA LEU A 342 12.85 12.02 -7.02
C LEU A 342 14.09 11.76 -6.15
N PRO A 343 14.64 12.72 -5.38
CA PRO A 343 15.73 12.41 -4.45
C PRO A 343 15.34 11.38 -3.37
N LEU A 344 14.11 11.44 -2.86
CA LEU A 344 13.61 10.43 -1.92
C LEU A 344 13.40 9.08 -2.61
N LEU A 345 12.87 9.07 -3.83
CA LEU A 345 12.78 7.84 -4.63
C LEU A 345 14.18 7.25 -4.86
N GLY A 346 15.15 8.07 -5.26
CA GLY A 346 16.54 7.62 -5.44
C GLY A 346 17.13 7.04 -4.15
N PHE A 347 16.88 7.66 -3.00
CA PHE A 347 17.30 7.14 -1.70
C PHE A 347 16.75 5.73 -1.41
N TYR A 348 15.51 5.44 -1.82
CA TYR A 348 14.94 4.11 -1.67
C TYR A 348 15.47 3.10 -2.68
N LEU A 349 15.75 3.54 -3.91
CA LEU A 349 16.22 2.66 -4.99
C LEU A 349 17.67 2.22 -4.83
N ILE A 350 18.52 3.05 -4.19
CA ILE A 350 19.93 2.71 -3.93
C ILE A 350 20.14 1.87 -2.67
N ALA A 351 19.11 1.64 -1.85
CA ALA A 351 19.19 0.77 -0.70
C ALA A 351 19.21 -0.69 -1.17
N GLU A 352 20.17 -1.51 -0.71
CA GLU A 352 20.30 -2.93 -1.08
C GLU A 352 18.97 -3.70 -0.93
N ALA A 353 18.22 -3.41 0.13
CA ALA A 353 16.90 -4.02 0.34
C ALA A 353 15.83 -3.61 -0.68
N ALA A 354 16.10 -2.65 -1.55
CA ALA A 354 15.14 -2.26 -2.59
C ALA A 354 15.14 -3.23 -3.78
N ALA A 355 16.26 -3.89 -4.04
CA ALA A 355 16.40 -4.90 -5.09
C ALA A 355 15.61 -6.18 -4.77
N ASP A 356 15.59 -6.60 -3.50
CA ASP A 356 14.94 -7.84 -3.06
C ASP A 356 13.42 -7.69 -2.86
N ASN A 357 12.92 -6.46 -2.69
CA ASN A 357 11.51 -6.16 -2.45
C ASN A 357 10.97 -5.09 -3.40
N LEU A 358 10.65 -5.46 -4.62
CA LEU A 358 9.94 -4.64 -5.62
C LEU A 358 8.65 -4.00 -5.06
N TYR A 359 8.00 -4.70 -4.14
CA TYR A 359 6.79 -4.26 -3.44
C TYR A 359 7.08 -3.96 -1.97
N ASN A 360 7.89 -2.92 -1.71
CA ASN A 360 7.97 -2.38 -0.36
C ASN A 360 6.95 -1.22 -0.23
N PRO A 361 5.65 -1.51 0.08
CA PRO A 361 4.57 -0.53 0.01
C PRO A 361 4.75 0.61 1.02
N GLN A 362 5.50 0.38 2.10
CA GLN A 362 5.82 1.38 3.12
C GLN A 362 6.67 2.54 2.56
N GLN A 363 7.53 2.29 1.57
CA GLN A 363 8.31 3.33 0.90
C GLN A 363 7.44 4.17 -0.05
N ASP A 364 6.36 3.61 -0.55
CA ASP A 364 5.48 4.27 -1.52
C ASP A 364 4.60 5.36 -0.90
N VAL A 365 4.41 5.36 0.42
CA VAL A 365 3.52 6.30 1.14
C VAL A 365 3.75 7.76 0.75
N ALA A 366 4.99 8.23 0.80
CA ALA A 366 5.33 9.58 0.41
C ALA A 366 5.20 9.79 -1.10
N LEU A 367 5.71 8.82 -1.90
CA LEU A 367 5.72 8.89 -3.36
C LEU A 367 4.30 9.00 -3.94
N LEU A 368 3.36 8.21 -3.43
CA LEU A 368 1.94 8.24 -3.80
C LEU A 368 1.33 9.64 -3.68
N THR A 369 1.68 10.39 -2.64
CA THR A 369 1.19 11.77 -2.47
C THR A 369 1.53 12.62 -3.70
N PHE A 370 2.79 12.61 -4.15
CA PHE A 370 3.26 13.41 -5.28
C PHE A 370 2.74 12.87 -6.61
N VAL A 371 2.63 11.56 -6.75
CA VAL A 371 2.02 10.88 -7.90
C VAL A 371 0.58 11.35 -8.09
N PHE A 372 -0.23 11.33 -7.04
CA PHE A 372 -1.64 11.72 -7.14
C PHE A 372 -1.83 13.24 -7.29
N ILE A 373 -1.00 14.08 -6.66
CA ILE A 373 -1.01 15.52 -6.91
C ILE A 373 -0.67 15.79 -8.39
N ALA A 374 0.42 15.20 -8.89
CA ALA A 374 0.83 15.35 -10.29
C ALA A 374 -0.25 14.86 -11.28
N ALA A 375 -0.89 13.72 -11.00
CA ALA A 375 -1.98 13.18 -11.82
C ALA A 375 -3.21 14.10 -11.88
N LEU A 376 -3.61 14.70 -10.75
CA LEU A 376 -4.69 15.68 -10.71
C LEU A 376 -4.39 16.89 -11.60
N TYR A 377 -3.19 17.45 -11.51
CA TYR A 377 -2.78 18.58 -12.34
C TYR A 377 -2.50 18.19 -13.80
N ALA A 378 -2.16 16.94 -14.07
CA ALA A 378 -2.09 16.39 -15.42
C ALA A 378 -3.48 16.36 -16.07
N LEU A 379 -4.49 15.83 -15.37
CA LEU A 379 -5.88 15.87 -15.85
C LEU A 379 -6.36 17.31 -16.08
N ALA A 380 -5.98 18.23 -15.21
CA ALA A 380 -6.32 19.64 -15.40
C ALA A 380 -5.65 20.26 -16.65
N ARG A 381 -4.43 19.81 -17.00
CA ARG A 381 -3.70 20.30 -18.18
C ARG A 381 -4.27 19.78 -19.50
N ILE A 382 -4.62 18.48 -19.53
CA ILE A 382 -5.16 17.85 -20.75
C ILE A 382 -6.65 18.13 -20.94
N GLY A 383 -7.34 18.60 -19.91
CA GLY A 383 -8.75 18.96 -19.94
C GLY A 383 -9.00 20.28 -20.68
N GLN A 384 -10.24 20.49 -21.07
CA GLN A 384 -10.72 21.71 -21.70
C GLN A 384 -11.34 22.65 -20.67
N ALA A 385 -11.08 23.95 -20.82
CA ALA A 385 -11.70 24.97 -19.98
C ALA A 385 -13.22 24.97 -20.18
N GLY A 386 -13.96 24.62 -19.14
CA GLY A 386 -15.42 24.74 -19.09
C GLY A 386 -15.83 26.06 -18.43
N VAL A 387 -17.12 26.37 -18.45
CA VAL A 387 -17.67 27.63 -17.90
C VAL A 387 -17.33 27.85 -16.42
N LYS A 388 -17.29 26.80 -15.63
CA LYS A 388 -16.97 26.87 -14.19
C LYS A 388 -15.78 26.00 -13.77
N ARG A 389 -15.52 24.89 -14.47
CA ARG A 389 -14.52 23.90 -14.11
C ARG A 389 -13.96 23.20 -15.35
N ILE A 390 -12.77 22.63 -15.23
CA ILE A 390 -12.10 21.87 -16.29
C ILE A 390 -12.84 20.57 -16.57
N LEU A 391 -13.14 20.34 -17.83
CA LEU A 391 -13.77 19.12 -18.34
C LEU A 391 -12.72 18.22 -18.97
N VAL A 392 -12.55 17.03 -18.43
CA VAL A 392 -11.68 15.99 -19.02
C VAL A 392 -12.55 15.07 -19.89
N ASP A 393 -12.02 14.64 -21.03
CA ASP A 393 -12.70 13.70 -21.93
C ASP A 393 -13.04 12.41 -21.17
N LYS A 394 -14.29 11.98 -21.28
CA LYS A 394 -14.79 10.76 -20.64
C LYS A 394 -14.04 9.49 -21.07
N ARG A 395 -13.44 9.48 -22.25
CA ARG A 395 -12.61 8.37 -22.73
C ARG A 395 -11.33 8.25 -21.90
N VAL A 396 -10.66 9.37 -21.62
CA VAL A 396 -9.46 9.39 -20.76
C VAL A 396 -9.83 8.90 -19.35
N LEU A 397 -10.95 9.35 -18.79
CA LEU A 397 -11.40 8.91 -17.48
C LEU A 397 -11.77 7.40 -17.45
N ALA A 398 -12.37 6.90 -18.53
CA ALA A 398 -12.68 5.49 -18.66
C ALA A 398 -11.42 4.62 -18.77
N VAL A 399 -10.43 5.07 -19.56
CA VAL A 399 -9.14 4.37 -19.67
C VAL A 399 -8.39 4.40 -18.34
N LEU A 400 -8.38 5.54 -17.63
CA LEU A 400 -7.79 5.63 -16.29
C LEU A 400 -8.44 4.64 -15.31
N ALA A 401 -9.77 4.58 -15.27
CA ALA A 401 -10.48 3.63 -14.42
C ALA A 401 -10.19 2.18 -14.80
N LEU A 402 -10.17 1.87 -16.11
CA LEU A 402 -9.84 0.52 -16.59
C LEU A 402 -8.41 0.12 -16.23
N THR A 403 -7.44 1.03 -16.43
CA THR A 403 -6.04 0.78 -16.08
C THR A 403 -5.90 0.52 -14.57
N ALA A 404 -6.55 1.33 -13.73
CA ALA A 404 -6.55 1.10 -12.28
C ALA A 404 -7.13 -0.27 -11.90
N ILE A 405 -8.23 -0.69 -12.55
CA ILE A 405 -8.84 -2.01 -12.33
C ILE A 405 -7.87 -3.13 -12.77
N VAL A 406 -7.23 -3.00 -13.93
CA VAL A 406 -6.29 -4.01 -14.44
C VAL A 406 -5.11 -4.20 -13.48
N PHE A 407 -4.50 -3.11 -13.01
CA PHE A 407 -3.39 -3.18 -12.07
C PHE A 407 -3.83 -3.67 -10.69
N PHE A 408 -5.03 -3.30 -10.23
CA PHE A 408 -5.60 -3.86 -9.01
C PHE A 408 -5.75 -5.38 -9.09
N VAL A 409 -6.33 -5.88 -10.18
CA VAL A 409 -6.56 -7.32 -10.37
C VAL A 409 -5.23 -8.08 -10.49
N ARG A 410 -4.21 -7.48 -11.10
CA ARG A 410 -2.92 -8.13 -11.32
C ARG A 410 -2.00 -8.10 -10.09
N ASP A 411 -1.93 -6.95 -9.39
CA ASP A 411 -0.83 -6.65 -8.46
C ASP A 411 -1.27 -6.36 -7.01
N ALA A 412 -2.58 -6.23 -6.75
CA ALA A 412 -3.04 -5.93 -5.40
C ALA A 412 -3.18 -7.22 -4.56
N ALA A 413 -2.66 -7.19 -3.34
CA ALA A 413 -2.80 -8.28 -2.37
C ALA A 413 -4.26 -8.58 -1.95
N SER A 414 -5.19 -7.69 -2.27
CA SER A 414 -6.64 -7.88 -2.10
C SER A 414 -7.36 -8.16 -3.42
N SER A 415 -6.63 -8.56 -4.46
CA SER A 415 -7.19 -8.86 -5.77
C SER A 415 -8.12 -10.08 -5.72
N PRO A 416 -9.01 -10.25 -6.70
CA PRO A 416 -9.86 -11.44 -6.77
C PRO A 416 -9.08 -12.76 -6.88
N TYR A 417 -7.83 -12.75 -7.33
CA TYR A 417 -6.97 -13.95 -7.39
C TYR A 417 -6.49 -14.42 -6.02
N GLU A 418 -6.44 -13.51 -5.03
CA GLU A 418 -6.10 -13.82 -3.64
C GLU A 418 -7.32 -14.30 -2.83
N GLU A 419 -8.47 -14.43 -3.47
CA GLU A 419 -9.72 -14.92 -2.88
C GLU A 419 -10.09 -14.27 -1.53
N PRO A 420 -10.12 -12.91 -1.43
CA PRO A 420 -10.31 -12.23 -0.14
C PRO A 420 -11.65 -12.52 0.55
N TRP A 421 -12.60 -13.13 -0.13
CA TRP A 421 -13.86 -13.62 0.45
C TRP A 421 -13.72 -14.96 1.22
N GLU A 422 -12.58 -15.65 1.07
CA GLU A 422 -12.24 -16.86 1.85
C GLU A 422 -11.50 -16.51 3.14
N TRP A 423 -10.90 -15.29 3.23
CA TRP A 423 -10.12 -14.87 4.38
C TRP A 423 -10.91 -14.93 5.69
N GLY A 424 -10.25 -15.40 6.75
CA GLY A 424 -10.84 -15.63 8.06
C GLY A 424 -11.63 -16.94 8.18
N LYS A 425 -11.68 -17.74 7.13
CA LYS A 425 -12.15 -19.12 7.17
C LYS A 425 -10.96 -20.02 7.48
N ARG A 426 -10.74 -20.24 8.75
CA ARG A 426 -9.62 -21.05 9.24
C ARG A 426 -9.64 -22.46 8.67
N ASP A 427 -8.54 -22.87 8.12
CA ASP A 427 -8.29 -24.23 7.67
C ASP A 427 -7.75 -25.13 8.81
N VAL A 428 -7.38 -26.36 8.47
CA VAL A 428 -6.84 -27.32 9.46
C VAL A 428 -5.48 -26.85 9.99
N SER A 429 -4.66 -26.22 9.16
CA SER A 429 -3.35 -25.67 9.54
C SER A 429 -3.50 -24.47 10.48
N ASP A 430 -4.44 -23.57 10.19
CA ASP A 430 -4.71 -22.41 11.05
C ASP A 430 -5.20 -22.83 12.44
N VAL A 431 -6.09 -23.84 12.48
CA VAL A 431 -6.55 -24.41 13.77
C VAL A 431 -5.37 -25.04 14.52
N ALA A 432 -4.51 -25.77 13.82
CA ALA A 432 -3.33 -26.37 14.45
C ALA A 432 -2.33 -25.31 14.96
N ARG A 433 -2.11 -24.21 14.21
CA ARG A 433 -1.29 -23.07 14.66
C ARG A 433 -1.85 -22.45 15.95
N LEU A 434 -3.17 -22.28 16.03
CA LEU A 434 -3.83 -21.75 17.24
C LEU A 434 -3.73 -22.72 18.42
N ASP A 435 -4.00 -24.01 18.19
CA ASP A 435 -3.89 -25.06 19.22
C ASP A 435 -2.43 -25.15 19.73
N ALA A 436 -1.45 -25.02 18.84
CA ALA A 436 -0.02 -25.05 19.17
C ALA A 436 0.43 -23.93 20.10
N VAL A 437 -0.17 -22.73 19.97
CA VAL A 437 0.22 -21.57 20.80
C VAL A 437 -0.59 -21.44 22.09
N GLU A 438 -1.67 -22.23 22.28
CA GLU A 438 -2.55 -22.12 23.45
C GLU A 438 -1.83 -22.39 24.77
N ASN A 439 -0.84 -23.28 24.76
CA ASN A 439 -0.06 -23.66 25.94
C ASN A 439 1.24 -22.89 26.12
N ILE A 440 1.56 -21.92 25.24
CA ILE A 440 2.76 -21.10 25.34
C ILE A 440 2.49 -19.97 26.33
N GLU A 441 3.19 -19.98 27.47
CA GLU A 441 3.01 -18.95 28.49
C GLU A 441 3.62 -17.59 28.05
N ILE A 442 3.06 -16.49 28.56
CA ILE A 442 3.48 -15.14 28.21
C ILE A 442 4.95 -14.84 28.56
N TYR A 443 5.50 -15.56 29.53
CA TYR A 443 6.88 -15.38 29.99
C TYR A 443 7.89 -16.24 29.22
N ASP A 444 7.42 -17.16 28.37
CA ASP A 444 8.29 -18.01 27.58
C ASP A 444 9.03 -17.20 26.52
N ARG A 445 10.32 -17.47 26.37
CA ARG A 445 11.15 -16.94 25.29
C ARG A 445 10.96 -17.81 24.06
N VAL A 446 10.38 -17.27 23.01
CA VAL A 446 9.94 -18.03 21.85
C VAL A 446 10.76 -17.73 20.61
N LEU A 447 11.10 -18.78 19.86
CA LEU A 447 11.55 -18.73 18.48
C LEU A 447 10.40 -19.21 17.61
N ALA A 448 9.82 -18.36 16.78
CA ALA A 448 8.61 -18.65 16.04
C ALA A 448 8.78 -18.47 14.53
N HIS A 449 8.17 -19.38 13.76
CA HIS A 449 8.01 -19.22 12.32
C HIS A 449 7.21 -17.95 11.98
N PRO A 450 7.47 -17.27 10.85
CA PRO A 450 6.77 -16.03 10.47
C PRO A 450 5.24 -16.12 10.51
N SER A 451 4.65 -17.25 10.09
CA SER A 451 3.20 -17.46 10.11
C SER A 451 2.57 -17.53 11.52
N ILE A 452 3.39 -17.81 12.53
CA ILE A 452 2.97 -17.96 13.94
C ILE A 452 3.39 -16.74 14.77
N PHE A 453 4.40 -16.01 14.32
CA PHE A 453 5.05 -14.93 15.05
C PHE A 453 4.07 -13.90 15.64
N ASN A 454 3.10 -13.45 14.86
CA ASN A 454 2.12 -12.45 15.30
C ASN A 454 1.21 -12.96 16.43
N LEU A 455 0.96 -14.28 16.51
CA LEU A 455 0.13 -14.89 17.56
C LEU A 455 0.80 -14.88 18.93
N VAL A 456 2.13 -14.93 18.93
CA VAL A 456 2.94 -15.02 20.15
C VAL A 456 3.81 -13.77 20.40
N ALA A 457 3.49 -12.66 19.73
CA ALA A 457 4.32 -11.45 19.77
C ALA A 457 4.21 -10.67 21.10
N GLU A 458 3.10 -10.78 21.82
CA GLU A 458 2.87 -10.04 23.08
C GLU A 458 3.65 -10.65 24.25
N ARG A 459 5.01 -10.56 24.19
CA ARG A 459 5.92 -11.09 25.20
C ARG A 459 7.25 -10.34 25.26
N GLU A 460 8.04 -10.61 26.29
CA GLU A 460 9.33 -9.92 26.48
C GLU A 460 10.34 -10.36 25.42
N THR A 461 10.44 -11.64 25.11
CA THR A 461 11.41 -12.17 24.15
C THR A 461 10.76 -13.03 23.10
N ILE A 462 10.87 -12.60 21.85
CA ILE A 462 10.46 -13.38 20.68
C ILE A 462 11.44 -13.15 19.53
N LYS A 463 11.77 -14.21 18.81
CA LYS A 463 12.62 -14.15 17.62
C LYS A 463 11.95 -14.83 16.44
N LEU A 464 12.27 -14.39 15.24
CA LEU A 464 11.86 -15.05 14.00
C LEU A 464 12.78 -16.23 13.71
N LEU A 465 12.17 -17.37 13.37
CA LEU A 465 12.91 -18.46 12.76
C LEU A 465 13.18 -18.09 11.31
N PRO A 466 14.46 -18.06 10.86
CA PRO A 466 14.77 -17.80 9.45
C PRO A 466 14.14 -18.84 8.53
N ASP A 467 13.58 -18.37 7.43
CA ASP A 467 12.86 -19.15 6.44
C ASP A 467 13.64 -19.25 5.10
N ASP A 468 14.92 -18.88 5.10
CA ASP A 468 15.76 -18.81 3.91
C ASP A 468 16.14 -20.21 3.38
N ASP A 469 15.95 -20.44 2.08
CA ASP A 469 16.18 -21.68 1.32
C ASP A 469 17.59 -22.30 1.41
N TYR A 470 18.59 -21.59 1.89
CA TYR A 470 19.98 -21.96 1.65
C TYR A 470 20.74 -22.54 2.83
N TYR A 471 20.27 -22.34 4.06
CA TYR A 471 21.00 -22.81 5.25
C TYR A 471 20.07 -23.23 6.37
N LEU A 472 20.24 -24.45 6.87
CA LEU A 472 19.72 -24.83 8.18
C LEU A 472 20.11 -23.75 9.21
N PRO A 473 19.17 -23.18 9.94
CA PRO A 473 19.49 -22.18 10.94
C PRO A 473 20.45 -22.77 11.97
N SER A 474 21.46 -21.99 12.35
CA SER A 474 22.38 -22.40 13.40
C SER A 474 21.61 -22.65 14.70
N LEU A 475 21.91 -23.74 15.37
CA LEU A 475 21.36 -24.03 16.71
C LEU A 475 21.75 -22.97 17.75
N ASP A 476 22.64 -22.03 17.42
CA ASP A 476 22.89 -20.87 18.26
C ASP A 476 21.68 -19.93 18.43
N LEU A 477 20.75 -19.96 17.49
CA LEU A 477 19.50 -19.19 17.56
C LEU A 477 18.62 -19.58 18.74
N VAL A 478 18.70 -20.85 19.20
CA VAL A 478 17.91 -21.33 20.33
C VAL A 478 18.58 -21.09 21.69
N VAL A 479 19.72 -20.43 21.70
CA VAL A 479 20.36 -20.04 22.96
C VAL A 479 19.51 -19.02 23.69
N GLY A 480 19.10 -19.35 24.90
CA GLY A 480 18.19 -18.51 25.69
C GLY A 480 16.73 -18.57 25.27
N ILE A 481 16.34 -19.49 24.42
CA ILE A 481 14.94 -19.76 24.02
C ILE A 481 14.38 -20.92 24.84
N ASP A 482 13.13 -20.82 25.23
CA ASP A 482 12.41 -21.86 25.98
C ASP A 482 11.52 -22.70 25.07
N ILE A 483 10.94 -22.09 24.03
CA ILE A 483 10.04 -22.74 23.09
C ILE A 483 10.43 -22.41 21.65
N VAL A 484 10.43 -23.43 20.79
CA VAL A 484 10.56 -23.31 19.34
C VAL A 484 9.26 -23.79 18.70
N VAL A 485 8.63 -22.95 17.87
CA VAL A 485 7.39 -23.29 17.17
C VAL A 485 7.52 -22.96 15.69
N PHE A 486 7.21 -23.94 14.83
CA PHE A 486 7.30 -23.76 13.39
C PHE A 486 6.27 -24.60 12.63
N ASP A 487 6.01 -24.19 11.39
CA ASP A 487 5.19 -24.87 10.43
C ASP A 487 6.06 -25.55 9.39
N SER A 488 6.19 -26.86 9.47
CA SER A 488 7.03 -27.65 8.56
C SER A 488 6.51 -27.69 7.11
N ASN A 489 5.24 -27.33 6.88
CA ASN A 489 4.67 -27.27 5.52
C ASN A 489 4.91 -25.91 4.84
N ASP A 490 5.18 -24.88 5.63
CA ASP A 490 5.36 -23.49 5.17
C ASP A 490 6.86 -23.10 5.15
N LEU A 491 7.74 -23.96 5.72
CA LEU A 491 9.19 -23.81 5.60
C LEU A 491 9.66 -24.21 4.20
N GLU A 492 10.50 -23.37 3.61
CA GLU A 492 11.14 -23.67 2.31
C GLU A 492 12.31 -24.68 2.41
N TRP A 493 12.47 -25.32 3.59
CA TRP A 493 13.54 -26.28 3.84
C TRP A 493 13.21 -27.67 3.27
N GLU A 494 14.28 -28.42 2.94
CA GLU A 494 14.11 -29.84 2.61
C GLU A 494 13.64 -30.64 3.83
N GLN A 495 12.84 -31.68 3.60
CA GLN A 495 12.31 -32.53 4.68
C GLN A 495 13.41 -33.12 5.59
N ASN A 496 14.57 -33.46 5.02
CA ASN A 496 15.73 -33.95 5.77
C ASN A 496 16.32 -32.89 6.69
N ASP A 497 16.23 -31.62 6.33
CA ASP A 497 16.71 -30.50 7.12
C ASP A 497 15.78 -30.20 8.29
N ILE A 498 14.47 -30.27 8.08
CA ILE A 498 13.46 -30.18 9.14
C ILE A 498 13.70 -31.27 10.20
N GLU A 499 13.88 -32.53 9.78
CA GLU A 499 14.18 -33.65 10.68
C GLU A 499 15.53 -33.47 11.40
N THR A 500 16.53 -32.90 10.71
CA THR A 500 17.84 -32.64 11.30
C THR A 500 17.79 -31.53 12.33
N PHE A 501 17.01 -30.47 12.06
CA PHE A 501 16.75 -29.40 13.02
C PHE A 501 16.03 -29.93 14.27
N GLY A 502 14.95 -30.69 14.10
CA GLY A 502 14.21 -31.32 15.20
C GLY A 502 15.09 -32.23 16.07
N ARG A 503 15.93 -33.06 15.45
CA ARG A 503 16.94 -33.88 16.18
C ARG A 503 17.96 -33.01 16.91
N GLY A 504 18.39 -31.91 16.29
CA GLY A 504 19.29 -30.93 16.93
C GLY A 504 18.65 -30.32 18.18
N LEU A 505 17.38 -29.91 18.12
CA LEU A 505 16.65 -29.41 19.28
C LEU A 505 16.58 -30.44 20.41
N GLN A 506 16.29 -31.70 20.10
CA GLN A 506 16.25 -32.78 21.08
C GLN A 506 17.62 -33.00 21.76
N THR A 507 18.74 -32.87 21.04
CA THR A 507 20.10 -32.97 21.64
C THR A 507 20.39 -31.82 22.60
N LEU A 508 19.74 -30.66 22.42
CA LEU A 508 19.83 -29.50 23.29
C LEU A 508 18.84 -29.52 24.46
N GLY A 509 18.09 -30.64 24.60
CA GLY A 509 17.19 -30.88 25.72
C GLY A 509 15.74 -30.41 25.48
N PHE A 510 15.40 -30.00 24.28
CA PHE A 510 14.01 -29.72 23.92
C PHE A 510 13.23 -31.04 23.76
N LYS A 511 11.98 -31.02 24.14
CA LYS A 511 11.02 -32.11 23.93
C LYS A 511 9.94 -31.66 22.97
N GLU A 512 9.58 -32.52 22.06
CA GLU A 512 8.44 -32.31 21.18
C GLU A 512 7.13 -32.49 21.99
N GLU A 513 6.35 -31.43 22.08
CA GLU A 513 5.11 -31.39 22.85
C GLU A 513 3.87 -31.39 21.95
N PHE A 514 4.03 -30.95 20.73
CA PHE A 514 2.95 -30.86 19.76
C PHE A 514 3.46 -31.15 18.35
N ASP A 515 2.74 -32.00 17.61
CA ASP A 515 2.91 -32.28 16.19
C ASP A 515 1.56 -32.57 15.56
N ARG A 516 1.04 -31.62 14.81
CA ARG A 516 -0.24 -31.78 14.12
C ARG A 516 -0.29 -30.86 12.89
N ALA A 517 -0.72 -31.42 11.75
CA ALA A 517 -0.88 -30.72 10.48
C ALA A 517 0.38 -29.97 10.01
N GLY A 518 1.58 -30.48 10.38
CA GLY A 518 2.86 -29.85 10.08
C GLY A 518 3.33 -28.81 11.08
N ILE A 519 2.50 -28.45 12.06
CA ILE A 519 2.89 -27.54 13.13
C ILE A 519 3.58 -28.32 14.23
N GLN A 520 4.80 -27.92 14.57
CA GLN A 520 5.62 -28.55 15.58
C GLN A 520 6.00 -27.56 16.70
N VAL A 521 5.87 -28.01 17.96
CA VAL A 521 6.31 -27.25 19.13
C VAL A 521 7.30 -28.07 19.93
N TYR A 522 8.45 -27.49 20.17
CA TYR A 522 9.51 -28.02 21.00
C TYR A 522 9.69 -27.14 22.24
N SER A 523 9.61 -27.71 23.43
CA SER A 523 9.73 -27.02 24.70
C SER A 523 10.95 -27.54 25.48
N ARG A 524 11.59 -26.62 26.21
CA ARG A 524 12.70 -26.95 27.11
C ARG A 524 12.38 -26.62 28.57
N HIS A 525 11.10 -26.70 28.95
CA HIS A 525 10.73 -26.58 30.34
C HIS A 525 11.19 -27.81 31.15
N PRO A 526 11.73 -27.63 32.39
CA PRO A 526 12.17 -28.74 33.23
C PRO A 526 11.03 -29.69 33.67
#